data_a7ccaa18a76db492ab0012edf42635a9
#
_entry.id   a7ccaa18a76db492ab0012edf42635a9
#
_cell.length_a   1.000
_cell.length_b   1.000
_cell.length_c   1.000
_cell.angle_alpha   90.00
_cell.angle_beta   90.00
_cell.angle_gamma   90.00
#
_symmetry.space_group_name_H-M   'P 1'
#
loop_
_entity.id
_entity.type
_entity.pdbx_description
1 polymer ?
#
loop_
_entity_poly.entity_id
_entity_poly.type
_entity_poly.pdbx_seq_one_letter_code
_entity_poly.pdbx_strand_id
1 'polypeptide(L)'
;YNTYSRAEDGSIVAAEHNIVPANVTKNKLNYAATLQMTYNLTKQFGLTADATVATRFPRISEYAGTGPTEEQYKRVTIPLIRGGIFYKNDWLDLSSMVTYISKSNNIDQQNLTKPGTSEGKTVLLIYNIQTLGWTTSAEINPIKNFHMHALFTYQKPVYKNYNASVTFSDGQ
;
A
#
# COMPACT_ATOMS: atom_id res chain seq x y z
N TYR A 1 8.93 25.81 4.11
CA TYR A 1 9.33 25.72 5.53
C TYR A 1 10.76 26.22 5.63
N ASN A 2 10.98 27.32 6.36
CA ASN A 2 12.32 27.80 6.66
C ASN A 2 12.84 27.02 7.86
N THR A 3 13.83 26.17 7.67
CA THR A 3 14.57 25.58 8.77
C THR A 3 15.70 26.51 9.17
N TYR A 4 15.75 26.89 10.43
CA TYR A 4 16.81 27.70 11.01
C TYR A 4 17.75 26.78 11.76
N SER A 5 19.04 26.84 11.51
CA SER A 5 20.06 26.23 12.35
C SER A 5 20.75 27.31 13.21
N ARG A 6 21.16 26.95 14.42
CA ARG A 6 21.95 27.84 15.28
C ARG A 6 23.43 27.56 15.01
N ALA A 7 24.19 28.58 14.66
CA ALA A 7 25.63 28.49 14.60
C ALA A 7 26.23 28.42 16.03
N GLU A 8 27.47 27.98 16.14
CA GLU A 8 28.15 27.84 17.45
C GLU A 8 28.27 29.17 18.23
N ASP A 9 28.23 30.30 17.56
CA ASP A 9 28.22 31.66 18.13
C ASP A 9 26.82 32.09 18.62
N GLY A 10 25.79 31.25 18.48
CA GLY A 10 24.44 31.52 18.90
C GLY A 10 23.62 32.30 17.86
N SER A 11 24.20 32.70 16.73
CA SER A 11 23.46 33.35 15.64
C SER A 11 22.53 32.39 14.93
N ILE A 12 21.40 32.89 14.45
CA ILE A 12 20.46 32.12 13.63
C ILE A 12 20.93 32.22 12.19
N VAL A 13 21.40 31.10 11.64
CA VAL A 13 21.76 30.99 10.22
C VAL A 13 20.57 30.38 9.49
N ALA A 14 20.01 31.10 8.53
CA ALA A 14 19.10 30.52 7.57
C ALA A 14 19.89 29.48 6.76
N ALA A 15 19.56 28.21 6.93
CA ALA A 15 20.10 27.19 6.03
C ALA A 15 19.56 27.50 4.62
N GLU A 16 20.43 27.89 3.70
CA GLU A 16 20.11 27.88 2.28
C GLU A 16 19.86 26.42 1.89
N HIS A 17 18.65 26.00 2.08
CA HIS A 17 18.17 24.83 1.37
C HIS A 17 18.04 25.28 -0.08
N ASN A 18 18.77 24.63 -0.97
CA ASN A 18 18.40 24.59 -2.38
C ASN A 18 16.99 23.97 -2.44
N ILE A 19 16.00 24.81 -2.25
CA ILE A 19 14.60 24.45 -2.48
C ILE A 19 14.54 24.24 -3.97
N VAL A 20 14.58 23.00 -4.40
CA VAL A 20 14.16 22.64 -5.75
C VAL A 20 12.80 23.32 -5.93
N PRO A 21 12.66 24.22 -6.91
CA PRO A 21 11.46 25.00 -7.03
C PRO A 21 10.25 24.08 -7.02
N ALA A 22 9.31 24.35 -6.10
CA ALA A 22 8.13 23.53 -5.85
C ALA A 22 7.15 23.42 -7.04
N ASN A 23 7.54 23.88 -8.20
CA ASN A 23 6.74 23.96 -9.43
C ASN A 23 7.07 22.89 -10.47
N VAL A 24 7.56 21.73 -10.08
CA VAL A 24 7.60 20.60 -11.00
C VAL A 24 6.20 19.98 -11.06
N THR A 25 5.33 20.60 -11.85
CA THR A 25 4.03 20.02 -12.21
C THR A 25 4.29 18.86 -13.18
N LYS A 26 4.46 17.66 -12.66
CA LYS A 26 4.46 16.44 -13.49
C LYS A 26 3.00 16.00 -13.64
N ASN A 27 2.36 16.37 -14.73
CA ASN A 27 1.05 15.85 -15.11
C ASN A 27 1.18 14.35 -15.44
N LYS A 28 0.84 13.51 -14.49
CA LYS A 28 0.83 12.05 -14.67
C LYS A 28 -0.58 11.54 -14.37
N LEU A 29 -1.12 10.79 -15.31
CA LEU A 29 -2.46 10.21 -15.20
C LEU A 29 -2.48 9.08 -14.16
N ASN A 30 -3.35 9.18 -13.15
CA ASN A 30 -3.77 8.05 -12.35
C ASN A 30 -4.95 7.38 -13.05
N TYR A 31 -4.96 6.06 -13.07
CA TYR A 31 -6.04 5.30 -13.65
C TYR A 31 -6.42 4.13 -12.75
N ALA A 32 -7.65 3.70 -12.88
CA ALA A 32 -8.15 2.45 -12.34
C ALA A 32 -9.01 1.78 -13.41
N ALA A 33 -8.84 0.47 -13.56
CA ALA A 33 -9.64 -0.35 -14.45
C ALA A 33 -10.00 -1.65 -13.74
N THR A 34 -11.24 -2.11 -13.94
CA THR A 34 -11.74 -3.36 -13.38
C THR A 34 -12.44 -4.16 -14.47
N LEU A 35 -12.12 -5.45 -14.55
CA LEU A 35 -12.82 -6.44 -15.32
C LEU A 35 -13.43 -7.44 -14.37
N GLN A 36 -14.72 -7.74 -14.50
CA GLN A 36 -15.42 -8.73 -13.71
C GLN A 36 -16.13 -9.71 -14.65
N MET A 37 -16.04 -11.00 -14.30
CA MET A 37 -16.70 -12.09 -15.02
C MET A 37 -17.41 -12.99 -14.03
N THR A 38 -18.60 -13.45 -14.43
CA THR A 38 -19.38 -14.46 -13.71
C THR A 38 -19.85 -15.50 -14.71
N TYR A 39 -19.69 -16.78 -14.37
CA TYR A 39 -20.11 -17.88 -15.18
C TYR A 39 -20.97 -18.85 -14.36
N ASN A 40 -22.23 -18.96 -14.74
CA ASN A 40 -23.19 -19.84 -14.08
C ASN A 40 -23.08 -21.25 -14.67
N LEU A 41 -22.61 -22.21 -13.87
CA LEU A 41 -22.57 -23.64 -14.21
C LEU A 41 -23.95 -24.27 -14.08
N THR A 42 -24.70 -23.84 -13.09
CA THR A 42 -26.10 -24.21 -12.85
C THR A 42 -26.90 -22.99 -12.44
N LYS A 43 -28.20 -23.15 -12.16
CA LYS A 43 -29.01 -22.05 -11.58
C LYS A 43 -28.55 -21.60 -10.19
N GLN A 44 -27.84 -22.46 -9.48
CA GLN A 44 -27.45 -22.24 -8.09
C GLN A 44 -25.94 -22.10 -7.90
N PHE A 45 -25.12 -22.64 -8.79
CA PHE A 45 -23.68 -22.71 -8.66
C PHE A 45 -22.96 -22.05 -9.83
N GLY A 46 -21.92 -21.30 -9.53
CA GLY A 46 -21.13 -20.67 -10.56
C GLY A 46 -19.72 -20.27 -10.08
N LEU A 47 -19.01 -19.68 -11.03
CA LEU A 47 -17.67 -19.16 -10.87
C LEU A 47 -17.70 -17.63 -10.97
N THR A 48 -16.83 -16.97 -10.23
CA THR A 48 -16.62 -15.53 -10.38
C THR A 48 -15.14 -15.24 -10.42
N ALA A 49 -14.76 -14.26 -11.22
CA ALA A 49 -13.39 -13.75 -11.27
C ALA A 49 -13.43 -12.26 -11.50
N ASP A 50 -12.55 -11.53 -10.86
CA ASP A 50 -12.32 -10.12 -11.15
C ASP A 50 -10.83 -9.78 -11.13
N ALA A 51 -10.46 -8.81 -11.96
CA ALA A 51 -9.14 -8.26 -12.01
C ALA A 51 -9.25 -6.73 -12.01
N THR A 52 -8.57 -6.10 -11.09
CA THR A 52 -8.50 -4.64 -10.95
C THR A 52 -7.05 -4.21 -11.00
N VAL A 53 -6.77 -3.14 -11.72
CA VAL A 53 -5.51 -2.42 -11.60
C VAL A 53 -5.81 -0.97 -11.23
N ALA A 54 -5.20 -0.49 -10.16
CA ALA A 54 -5.28 0.91 -9.77
C ALA A 54 -3.88 1.50 -9.62
N THR A 55 -3.75 2.79 -9.89
CA THR A 55 -2.49 3.50 -9.73
C THR A 55 -2.68 4.75 -8.90
N ARG A 56 -1.67 5.11 -8.12
CA ARG A 56 -1.60 6.40 -7.43
C ARG A 56 -0.19 6.96 -7.46
N PHE A 57 -0.07 8.27 -7.33
CA PHE A 57 1.20 8.88 -6.98
C PHE A 57 1.33 8.96 -5.46
N PRO A 58 2.56 8.82 -4.95
CA PRO A 58 2.84 9.05 -3.55
C PRO A 58 2.42 10.46 -3.13
N ARG A 59 1.98 10.62 -1.89
CA ARG A 59 1.63 11.92 -1.33
C ARG A 59 2.90 12.70 -0.98
N ILE A 60 2.83 14.02 -1.00
CA ILE A 60 3.95 14.89 -0.59
C ILE A 60 4.41 14.58 0.83
N SER A 61 3.48 14.24 1.74
CA SER A 61 3.78 13.84 3.12
C SER A 61 4.60 12.55 3.22
N GLU A 62 4.56 11.68 2.21
CA GLU A 62 5.36 10.44 2.17
C GLU A 62 6.85 10.74 1.89
N TYR A 63 7.18 11.97 1.47
CA TYR A 63 8.54 12.45 1.18
C TYR A 63 9.02 13.54 2.15
N ALA A 64 8.26 13.85 3.20
CA ALA A 64 8.59 14.95 4.09
C ALA A 64 9.98 14.75 4.73
N GLY A 65 10.88 15.71 4.56
CA GLY A 65 12.23 15.71 5.13
C GLY A 65 13.34 15.13 4.24
N THR A 66 13.02 14.50 3.11
CA THR A 66 14.00 14.06 2.11
C THR A 66 13.65 14.72 0.78
N GLY A 67 14.60 15.43 0.15
CA GLY A 67 14.40 15.91 -1.22
C GLY A 67 14.13 14.73 -2.15
N PRO A 68 12.95 14.64 -2.80
CA PRO A 68 12.64 13.47 -3.61
C PRO A 68 13.55 13.41 -4.82
N THR A 69 14.23 12.27 -5.01
CA THR A 69 14.91 11.97 -6.26
C THR A 69 13.90 11.54 -7.33
N GLU A 70 14.26 11.62 -8.61
CA GLU A 70 13.35 11.16 -9.68
C GLU A 70 12.93 9.70 -9.53
N GLU A 71 13.79 8.86 -8.97
CA GLU A 71 13.48 7.46 -8.69
C GLU A 71 12.41 7.27 -7.64
N GLN A 72 12.28 8.19 -6.70
CA GLN A 72 11.31 8.14 -5.61
C GLN A 72 9.90 8.53 -6.08
N TYR A 73 9.75 9.26 -7.20
CA TYR A 73 8.45 9.59 -7.80
C TYR A 73 7.84 8.46 -8.62
N LYS A 74 8.16 7.21 -8.29
CA LYS A 74 7.55 6.06 -8.97
C LYS A 74 6.07 5.95 -8.61
N ARG A 75 5.27 5.68 -9.62
CA ARG A 75 3.85 5.39 -9.44
C ARG A 75 3.66 4.13 -8.59
N VAL A 76 2.80 4.20 -7.59
CA VAL A 76 2.32 3.02 -6.88
C VAL A 76 1.29 2.33 -7.77
N THR A 77 1.50 1.06 -8.07
CA THR A 77 0.56 0.24 -8.85
C THR A 77 0.01 -0.86 -7.95
N ILE A 78 -1.29 -1.03 -7.99
CA ILE A 78 -2.03 -1.97 -7.13
C ILE A 78 -2.87 -2.89 -8.02
N PRO A 79 -2.28 -3.97 -8.58
CA PRO A 79 -3.07 -5.04 -9.17
C PRO A 79 -3.73 -5.87 -8.07
N LEU A 80 -5.00 -6.22 -8.31
CA LEU A 80 -5.80 -7.11 -7.50
C LEU A 80 -6.46 -8.11 -8.44
N ILE A 81 -6.32 -9.38 -8.13
CA ILE A 81 -6.98 -10.49 -8.86
C ILE A 81 -7.72 -11.32 -7.83
N ARG A 82 -8.98 -11.59 -8.10
CA ARG A 82 -9.79 -12.48 -7.29
C ARG A 82 -10.44 -13.54 -8.18
N GLY A 83 -10.58 -14.72 -7.63
CA GLY A 83 -11.32 -15.79 -8.29
C GLY A 83 -11.93 -16.72 -7.27
N GLY A 84 -13.10 -17.23 -7.55
CA GLY A 84 -13.80 -18.07 -6.59
C GLY A 84 -15.05 -18.71 -7.14
N ILE A 85 -15.76 -19.33 -6.23
CA ILE A 85 -17.02 -20.03 -6.47
C ILE A 85 -18.12 -19.38 -5.66
N PHE A 86 -19.33 -19.50 -6.15
CA PHE A 86 -20.52 -19.14 -5.39
C PHE A 86 -21.59 -20.21 -5.53
N TYR A 87 -22.40 -20.33 -4.49
CA TYR A 87 -23.60 -21.15 -4.46
C TYR A 87 -24.73 -20.35 -3.86
N LYS A 88 -25.90 -20.34 -4.50
CA LYS A 88 -27.05 -19.60 -4.06
C LYS A 88 -28.33 -20.40 -4.27
N ASN A 89 -29.13 -20.50 -3.21
CA ASN A 89 -30.48 -21.00 -3.25
C ASN A 89 -31.40 -20.14 -2.35
N ASP A 90 -32.62 -20.60 -2.07
CA ASP A 90 -33.63 -19.80 -1.36
C ASP A 90 -33.26 -19.47 0.11
N TRP A 91 -32.37 -20.25 0.73
CA TRP A 91 -32.00 -20.10 2.13
C TRP A 91 -30.51 -19.91 2.39
N LEU A 92 -29.65 -20.13 1.38
CA LEU A 92 -28.20 -20.05 1.51
C LEU A 92 -27.60 -19.28 0.33
N ASP A 93 -26.80 -18.25 0.64
CA ASP A 93 -25.90 -17.58 -0.29
C ASP A 93 -24.46 -17.79 0.24
N LEU A 94 -23.67 -18.58 -0.46
CA LEU A 94 -22.30 -18.95 -0.10
C LEU A 94 -21.34 -18.48 -1.18
N SER A 95 -20.27 -17.81 -0.78
CA SER A 95 -19.17 -17.47 -1.68
C SER A 95 -17.83 -17.80 -1.05
N SER A 96 -16.89 -18.26 -1.86
CA SER A 96 -15.53 -18.52 -1.44
C SER A 96 -14.55 -18.03 -2.50
N MET A 97 -13.65 -17.13 -2.13
CA MET A 97 -12.78 -16.41 -3.06
C MET A 97 -11.33 -16.44 -2.59
N VAL A 98 -10.43 -16.68 -3.53
CA VAL A 98 -9.00 -16.46 -3.37
C VAL A 98 -8.67 -15.10 -3.94
N THR A 99 -7.88 -14.33 -3.23
CA THR A 99 -7.47 -12.96 -3.58
C THR A 99 -5.96 -12.87 -3.63
N TYR A 100 -5.44 -12.31 -4.71
CA TYR A 100 -4.06 -11.87 -4.79
C TYR A 100 -4.04 -10.37 -5.01
N ILE A 101 -3.36 -9.65 -4.12
CA ILE A 101 -3.13 -8.22 -4.23
C ILE A 101 -1.64 -7.94 -4.15
N SER A 102 -1.14 -7.08 -5.02
CA SER A 102 0.22 -6.58 -4.94
C SER A 102 0.20 -5.06 -4.91
N LYS A 103 1.09 -4.47 -4.14
CA LYS A 103 1.30 -3.03 -4.09
C LYS A 103 2.78 -2.75 -4.27
N SER A 104 3.13 -2.16 -5.40
CA SER A 104 4.51 -1.80 -5.73
C SER A 104 4.84 -0.38 -5.31
N ASN A 105 6.14 -0.11 -5.07
CA ASN A 105 6.67 1.20 -4.73
C ASN A 105 5.96 1.84 -3.51
N ASN A 106 5.66 1.04 -2.50
CA ASN A 106 5.16 1.56 -1.24
C ASN A 106 6.29 2.30 -0.52
N ILE A 107 6.00 3.45 0.04
CA ILE A 107 6.99 4.32 0.65
C ILE A 107 6.72 4.40 2.15
N ASP A 108 7.77 4.26 2.94
CA ASP A 108 7.76 4.42 4.38
C ASP A 108 9.02 5.17 4.83
N GLN A 109 8.96 5.84 5.95
CA GLN A 109 10.10 6.52 6.56
C GLN A 109 10.53 5.77 7.81
N GLN A 110 11.81 5.42 7.87
CA GLN A 110 12.40 4.75 9.01
C GLN A 110 13.48 5.64 9.66
N ASN A 111 13.39 5.81 10.96
CA ASN A 111 14.43 6.47 11.74
C ASN A 111 15.40 5.41 12.26
N LEU A 112 16.59 5.38 11.69
CA LEU A 112 17.68 4.50 12.12
C LEU A 112 18.61 5.25 13.04
N THR A 113 18.87 4.70 14.22
CA THR A 113 19.76 5.28 15.21
C THR A 113 21.07 4.51 15.26
N LYS A 114 22.21 5.20 15.31
CA LYS A 114 23.53 4.60 15.49
C LYS A 114 23.58 3.90 16.84
N PRO A 115 23.94 2.61 16.90
CA PRO A 115 24.04 1.89 18.16
C PRO A 115 24.96 2.60 19.17
N GLY A 116 24.48 2.77 20.41
CA GLY A 116 25.24 3.42 21.47
C GLY A 116 25.29 4.95 21.44
N THR A 117 24.54 5.60 20.53
CA THR A 117 24.49 7.06 20.43
C THR A 117 23.04 7.55 20.26
N SER A 118 22.83 8.87 20.35
CA SER A 118 21.57 9.51 19.99
C SER A 118 21.52 9.98 18.53
N GLU A 119 22.57 9.69 17.77
CA GLU A 119 22.63 10.07 16.35
C GLU A 119 21.63 9.24 15.54
N GLY A 120 20.64 9.91 14.92
CA GLY A 120 19.60 9.29 14.11
C GLY A 120 19.58 9.84 12.68
N LYS A 121 19.29 8.97 11.74
CA LYS A 121 19.04 9.35 10.33
C LYS A 121 17.70 8.81 9.88
N THR A 122 16.92 9.68 9.25
CA THR A 122 15.68 9.27 8.57
C THR A 122 16.03 8.78 7.16
N VAL A 123 15.65 7.55 6.87
CA VAL A 123 15.84 6.94 5.54
C VAL A 123 14.48 6.66 4.93
N LEU A 124 14.39 6.85 3.62
CA LEU A 124 13.21 6.53 2.84
C LEU A 124 13.31 5.07 2.37
N LEU A 125 12.32 4.27 2.74
CA LEU A 125 12.22 2.88 2.38
C LEU A 125 11.19 2.71 1.27
N ILE A 126 11.62 2.15 0.13
CA ILE A 126 10.74 1.82 -0.99
C ILE A 126 10.64 0.31 -1.10
N TYR A 127 9.45 -0.23 -0.93
CA TYR A 127 9.22 -1.67 -0.89
C TYR A 127 7.93 -2.09 -1.58
N ASN A 128 7.78 -3.39 -1.77
CA ASN A 128 6.58 -3.98 -2.34
C ASN A 128 5.89 -4.87 -1.31
N ILE A 129 4.55 -4.90 -1.34
CA ILE A 129 3.75 -5.81 -0.54
C ILE A 129 2.99 -6.72 -1.49
N GLN A 130 3.01 -8.02 -1.22
CA GLN A 130 2.18 -9.00 -1.89
C GLN A 130 1.35 -9.73 -0.84
N THR A 131 0.06 -9.84 -1.06
CA THR A 131 -0.85 -10.51 -0.14
C THR A 131 -1.64 -11.56 -0.89
N LEU A 132 -1.56 -12.79 -0.43
CA LEU A 132 -2.47 -13.86 -0.79
C LEU A 132 -3.54 -13.96 0.29
N GLY A 133 -4.79 -13.93 -0.10
CA GLY A 133 -5.93 -14.01 0.80
C GLY A 133 -6.93 -15.06 0.38
N TRP A 134 -7.72 -15.49 1.33
CA TRP A 134 -8.88 -16.35 1.12
C TRP A 134 -10.02 -15.85 1.98
N THR A 135 -11.19 -15.64 1.37
CA THR A 135 -12.40 -15.16 2.05
C THR A 135 -13.56 -16.05 1.70
N THR A 136 -14.27 -16.50 2.72
CA THR A 136 -15.52 -17.24 2.57
C THR A 136 -16.62 -16.50 3.33
N SER A 137 -17.73 -16.24 2.64
CA SER A 137 -18.91 -15.58 3.19
C SER A 137 -20.12 -16.47 3.02
N ALA A 138 -20.95 -16.56 4.04
CA ALA A 138 -22.21 -17.29 4.03
C ALA A 138 -23.33 -16.43 4.61
N GLU A 139 -24.40 -16.28 3.85
CA GLU A 139 -25.68 -15.73 4.34
C GLU A 139 -26.70 -16.86 4.41
N ILE A 140 -27.31 -17.04 5.56
CA ILE A 140 -28.19 -18.18 5.87
C ILE A 140 -29.53 -17.65 6.36
N ASN A 141 -30.59 -17.98 5.62
CA ASN A 141 -31.96 -17.53 5.88
C ASN A 141 -32.91 -18.76 5.89
N PRO A 142 -32.79 -19.71 6.84
CA PRO A 142 -33.47 -21.00 6.77
C PRO A 142 -34.97 -20.88 7.00
N ILE A 143 -35.42 -19.88 7.70
CA ILE A 143 -36.83 -19.59 8.01
C ILE A 143 -37.10 -18.08 7.98
N LYS A 144 -38.36 -17.72 7.83
CA LYS A 144 -38.81 -16.32 7.85
C LYS A 144 -38.40 -15.65 9.18
N ASN A 145 -37.84 -14.41 9.09
CA ASN A 145 -37.35 -13.60 10.20
C ASN A 145 -36.09 -14.12 10.92
N PHE A 146 -35.39 -15.11 10.36
CA PHE A 146 -34.08 -15.52 10.84
C PHE A 146 -33.03 -15.27 9.76
N HIS A 147 -32.01 -14.47 10.09
CA HIS A 147 -30.90 -14.15 9.22
C HIS A 147 -29.59 -14.32 9.97
N MET A 148 -28.65 -15.02 9.38
CA MET A 148 -27.31 -15.20 9.90
C MET A 148 -26.29 -14.93 8.81
N HIS A 149 -25.26 -14.15 9.13
CA HIS A 149 -24.12 -13.90 8.26
C HIS A 149 -22.84 -14.39 8.94
N ALA A 150 -22.06 -15.18 8.23
CA ALA A 150 -20.75 -15.65 8.65
C ALA A 150 -19.69 -15.22 7.64
N LEU A 151 -18.57 -14.69 8.12
CA LEU A 151 -17.44 -14.27 7.30
C LEU A 151 -16.16 -14.84 7.89
N PHE A 152 -15.40 -15.55 7.05
CA PHE A 152 -14.06 -16.01 7.36
C PHE A 152 -13.07 -15.37 6.38
N THR A 153 -11.98 -14.79 6.90
CA THR A 153 -10.91 -14.23 6.08
C THR A 153 -9.56 -14.66 6.60
N TYR A 154 -8.72 -15.17 5.71
CA TYR A 154 -7.31 -15.44 5.94
C TYR A 154 -6.46 -14.62 4.98
N GLN A 155 -5.38 -13.99 5.47
CA GLN A 155 -4.47 -13.20 4.66
C GLN A 155 -3.01 -13.49 5.06
N LYS A 156 -2.16 -13.62 4.06
CA LYS A 156 -0.71 -13.78 4.22
C LYS A 156 0.02 -12.67 3.45
N PRO A 157 0.35 -11.54 4.09
CA PRO A 157 1.18 -10.51 3.50
C PRO A 157 2.66 -10.94 3.46
N VAL A 158 3.35 -10.58 2.38
CA VAL A 158 4.79 -10.76 2.20
C VAL A 158 5.38 -9.43 1.74
N TYR A 159 6.36 -8.95 2.48
CA TYR A 159 7.12 -7.76 2.13
C TYR A 159 8.31 -8.16 1.25
N LYS A 160 8.54 -7.44 0.15
CA LYS A 160 9.67 -7.61 -0.75
C LYS A 160 10.45 -6.33 -0.86
N ASN A 161 11.78 -6.44 -0.90
CA ASN A 161 12.71 -5.30 -0.94
C ASN A 161 12.59 -4.41 0.30
N TYR A 162 12.19 -4.98 1.43
CA TYR A 162 12.07 -4.29 2.71
C TYR A 162 13.43 -4.30 3.42
N ASN A 163 14.41 -3.56 2.87
CA ASN A 163 15.75 -3.43 3.43
C ASN A 163 16.10 -1.96 3.52
N ALA A 164 16.41 -1.50 4.70
CA ALA A 164 16.97 -0.18 4.93
C ALA A 164 18.38 -0.32 5.48
N SER A 165 19.32 0.41 4.90
CA SER A 165 20.68 0.53 5.42
C SER A 165 21.09 1.99 5.40
N VAL A 166 21.81 2.40 6.43
CA VAL A 166 22.38 3.73 6.51
C VAL A 166 23.83 3.63 6.97
N THR A 167 24.70 4.39 6.36
CA THR A 167 26.07 4.54 6.79
C THR A 167 26.16 5.77 7.69
N PHE A 168 26.59 5.56 8.91
CA PHE A 168 26.98 6.64 9.81
C PHE A 168 28.46 6.92 9.57
N SER A 169 28.84 8.17 9.33
CA SER A 169 30.23 8.55 9.30
C SER A 169 30.77 8.50 10.73
N ASP A 170 31.75 7.63 10.97
CA ASP A 170 32.56 7.77 12.18
C ASP A 170 33.37 9.03 11.96
N GLY A 171 33.07 10.07 12.72
CA GLY A 171 33.79 11.34 12.61
C GLY A 171 35.28 11.13 12.91
N GLN A 172 36.11 11.00 11.89
CA GLN A 172 37.53 11.25 11.88
C GLN A 172 37.81 12.39 10.92
#